data_7bada7fcfd29779d18cf1ca5acfa8421
#
_entry.id   7bada7fcfd29779d18cf1ca5acfa8421
#
_cell.length_a   1.000
_cell.length_b   1.000
_cell.length_c   1.000
_cell.angle_alpha   90.00
_cell.angle_beta   90.00
_cell.angle_gamma   90.00
#
_symmetry.space_group_name_H-M   'P 1'
#
loop_
_entity.id
_entity.type
_entity.pdbx_description
1 polymer ?
#
loop_
_entity_poly.entity_id
_entity_poly.type
_entity_poly.pdbx_seq_one_letter_code
_entity_poly.pdbx_strand_id
1 'polypeptide(L)'
;IDEIHTIIGAGATSGGSMDVSNLLKPALAKGDIRCIGSTTYDEYKKVFEKDRALSRRFQKIDITEPSVPDTIQILNGLKPRYEKHHHLRYTRSALVSAAELSAKYVNDRYLPDKAIDIIDEAGSLVRLKQGSKRKTVNPQDIERVIASITRIPVEKMTSNDKEQLKDLEKRLKLQVFGQDDAIRILTQAIKRSRAGLRGPEQPIGSFLFTGPTGVGKTELAKQLAFIMGIHFQRFDMSEYMEKHTVSRLIGAPPGYVGFDQGLSLIHI
;
A
#
# COMPACT_ATOMS: atom_id res chain seq x y z
N ILE A 1 -7.23 -7.99 -24.14
CA ILE A 1 -6.62 -9.17 -23.51
C ILE A 1 -6.10 -8.70 -22.16
N ASP A 2 -6.69 -9.25 -21.10
CA ASP A 2 -6.23 -9.01 -19.74
C ASP A 2 -5.04 -9.93 -19.43
N GLU A 3 -4.14 -9.49 -18.55
CA GLU A 3 -2.93 -10.23 -18.16
C GLU A 3 -2.13 -10.75 -19.39
N ILE A 4 -1.94 -9.87 -20.39
CA ILE A 4 -1.35 -10.25 -21.68
C ILE A 4 0.05 -10.87 -21.55
N HIS A 5 0.76 -10.59 -20.47
CA HIS A 5 2.06 -11.19 -20.18
C HIS A 5 2.00 -12.72 -20.04
N THR A 6 0.86 -13.28 -19.64
CA THR A 6 0.68 -14.74 -19.50
C THR A 6 0.75 -15.45 -20.86
N ILE A 7 0.30 -14.80 -21.91
CA ILE A 7 0.35 -15.32 -23.27
C ILE A 7 1.78 -15.33 -23.82
N ILE A 8 2.60 -14.35 -23.40
CA ILE A 8 3.95 -14.14 -23.90
C ILE A 8 4.97 -15.02 -23.16
N GLY A 9 4.69 -15.34 -21.88
CA GLY A 9 5.57 -16.16 -21.04
C GLY A 9 5.30 -17.67 -21.06
N ALA A 10 4.18 -18.09 -21.64
CA ALA A 10 3.72 -19.47 -21.56
C ALA A 10 4.55 -20.51 -22.32
N GLY A 11 5.55 -20.11 -23.09
CA GLY A 11 6.36 -21.00 -23.93
C GLY A 11 7.71 -21.43 -23.36
N ALA A 12 8.10 -20.98 -22.17
CA ALA A 12 9.46 -21.20 -21.64
C ALA A 12 9.62 -22.48 -20.79
N THR A 13 8.56 -23.23 -20.52
CA THR A 13 8.65 -24.53 -19.84
C THR A 13 8.75 -25.66 -20.84
N SER A 14 9.81 -26.43 -20.73
CA SER A 14 10.21 -27.58 -21.53
C SER A 14 9.02 -28.51 -21.86
N GLY A 15 8.59 -28.51 -23.12
CA GLY A 15 7.64 -29.53 -23.61
C GLY A 15 6.57 -29.01 -24.57
N GLY A 16 6.96 -28.57 -25.78
CA GLY A 16 6.08 -28.67 -26.94
C GLY A 16 4.79 -27.83 -27.01
N SER A 17 4.56 -26.85 -26.15
CA SER A 17 3.45 -25.92 -26.26
C SER A 17 3.83 -24.79 -27.22
N MET A 18 3.08 -24.67 -28.30
CA MET A 18 3.20 -23.61 -29.30
C MET A 18 3.10 -22.26 -28.57
N ASP A 19 4.17 -21.50 -28.58
CA ASP A 19 4.22 -20.17 -27.98
C ASP A 19 3.21 -19.27 -28.70
N VAL A 20 2.10 -18.97 -28.02
CA VAL A 20 1.00 -18.14 -28.55
C VAL A 20 1.53 -16.77 -28.98
N SER A 21 2.63 -16.30 -28.38
CA SER A 21 3.30 -15.06 -28.82
C SER A 21 3.78 -15.16 -30.26
N ASN A 22 4.24 -16.33 -30.71
CA ASN A 22 4.69 -16.54 -32.09
C ASN A 22 3.55 -16.54 -33.11
N LEU A 23 2.32 -16.85 -32.69
CA LEU A 23 1.13 -16.71 -33.53
C LEU A 23 0.63 -15.26 -33.59
N LEU A 24 0.74 -14.51 -32.52
CA LEU A 24 0.32 -13.11 -32.45
C LEU A 24 1.28 -12.15 -33.18
N LYS A 25 2.59 -12.42 -33.11
CA LYS A 25 3.61 -11.57 -33.75
C LYS A 25 3.39 -11.32 -35.25
N PRO A 26 3.13 -12.32 -36.08
CA PRO A 26 2.86 -12.11 -37.53
C PRO A 26 1.56 -11.33 -37.76
N ALA A 27 0.49 -11.63 -37.06
CA ALA A 27 -0.81 -10.97 -37.22
C ALA A 27 -0.77 -9.50 -36.80
N LEU A 28 -0.07 -9.20 -35.69
CA LEU A 28 0.19 -7.83 -35.25
C LEU A 28 1.14 -7.09 -36.24
N ALA A 29 2.08 -7.81 -36.84
CA ALA A 29 3.03 -7.21 -37.81
C ALA A 29 2.33 -6.80 -39.11
N LYS A 30 1.38 -7.59 -39.57
CA LYS A 30 0.59 -7.31 -40.78
C LYS A 30 -0.53 -6.31 -40.55
N GLY A 31 -0.83 -5.98 -39.30
CA GLY A 31 -1.98 -5.13 -38.95
C GLY A 31 -3.35 -5.81 -39.07
N ASP A 32 -3.37 -7.14 -39.19
CA ASP A 32 -4.58 -7.94 -39.33
C ASP A 32 -5.43 -7.92 -38.07
N ILE A 33 -4.79 -7.66 -36.91
CA ILE A 33 -5.47 -7.55 -35.60
C ILE A 33 -5.13 -6.23 -34.91
N ARG A 34 -6.15 -5.66 -34.25
CA ARG A 34 -6.00 -4.57 -33.29
C ARG A 34 -6.13 -5.16 -31.90
N CYS A 35 -5.13 -4.93 -31.05
CA CYS A 35 -5.08 -5.53 -29.73
C CYS A 35 -4.90 -4.43 -28.66
N ILE A 36 -5.70 -4.52 -27.61
CA ILE A 36 -5.49 -3.77 -26.35
C ILE A 36 -5.15 -4.82 -25.31
N GLY A 37 -4.01 -4.71 -24.66
CA GLY A 37 -3.56 -5.59 -23.58
C GLY A 37 -3.38 -4.82 -22.29
N SER A 38 -3.72 -5.43 -21.16
CA SER A 38 -3.42 -4.92 -19.82
C SER A 38 -2.37 -5.81 -19.16
N THR A 39 -1.52 -5.21 -18.35
CA THR A 39 -0.47 -5.88 -17.57
C THR A 39 0.01 -4.97 -16.45
N THR A 40 0.71 -5.51 -15.47
CA THR A 40 1.36 -4.72 -14.43
C THR A 40 2.70 -4.12 -14.91
N TYR A 41 3.20 -3.10 -14.21
CA TYR A 41 4.51 -2.51 -14.52
C TYR A 41 5.65 -3.53 -14.43
N ASP A 42 5.61 -4.40 -13.43
CA ASP A 42 6.64 -5.40 -13.19
C ASP A 42 6.66 -6.45 -14.28
N GLU A 43 5.49 -6.95 -14.67
CA GLU A 43 5.37 -7.94 -15.75
C GLU A 43 5.67 -7.32 -17.11
N TYR A 44 5.33 -6.04 -17.33
CA TYR A 44 5.75 -5.33 -18.53
C TYR A 44 7.27 -5.29 -18.67
N LYS A 45 7.99 -4.92 -17.60
CA LYS A 45 9.47 -4.92 -17.61
C LYS A 45 10.06 -6.31 -17.79
N LYS A 46 9.50 -7.31 -17.14
CA LYS A 46 10.00 -8.70 -17.19
C LYS A 46 9.83 -9.34 -18.56
N VAL A 47 8.71 -9.08 -19.21
CA VAL A 47 8.26 -9.79 -20.41
C VAL A 47 8.35 -8.92 -21.66
N PHE A 48 7.66 -7.76 -21.69
CA PHE A 48 7.55 -6.94 -22.88
C PHE A 48 8.82 -6.17 -23.25
N GLU A 49 9.53 -5.62 -22.29
CA GLU A 49 10.77 -4.88 -22.57
C GLU A 49 11.87 -5.81 -23.11
N LYS A 50 11.86 -7.08 -22.71
CA LYS A 50 12.80 -8.08 -23.21
C LYS A 50 12.49 -8.52 -24.65
N ASP A 51 11.23 -8.52 -25.06
CA ASP A 51 10.81 -8.86 -26.42
C ASP A 51 10.68 -7.60 -27.30
N ARG A 52 11.78 -7.25 -27.96
CA ARG A 52 11.82 -6.08 -28.88
C ARG A 52 10.81 -6.16 -30.02
N ALA A 53 10.37 -7.36 -30.40
CA ALA A 53 9.42 -7.53 -31.49
C ALA A 53 8.00 -7.12 -31.05
N LEU A 54 7.63 -7.36 -29.80
CA LEU A 54 6.35 -6.97 -29.22
C LEU A 54 6.36 -5.51 -28.78
N SER A 55 7.42 -5.05 -28.09
CA SER A 55 7.50 -3.69 -27.58
C SER A 55 7.40 -2.61 -28.68
N ARG A 56 7.85 -2.91 -29.89
CA ARG A 56 7.72 -2.00 -31.07
C ARG A 56 6.32 -1.96 -31.67
N ARG A 57 5.43 -2.89 -31.31
CA ARG A 57 4.08 -3.03 -31.88
C ARG A 57 2.99 -2.57 -30.93
N PHE A 58 3.31 -2.43 -29.65
CA PHE A 58 2.40 -1.91 -28.63
C PHE A 58 2.85 -0.51 -28.21
N GLN A 59 1.93 0.44 -28.29
CA GLN A 59 2.13 1.73 -27.64
C GLN A 59 1.84 1.58 -26.14
N LYS A 60 2.84 1.84 -25.31
CA LYS A 60 2.67 1.85 -23.86
C LYS A 60 1.80 3.04 -23.44
N ILE A 61 0.78 2.77 -22.66
CA ILE A 61 -0.10 3.77 -22.03
C ILE A 61 -0.06 3.48 -20.54
N ASP A 62 0.50 4.41 -19.77
CA ASP A 62 0.58 4.28 -18.32
C ASP A 62 -0.76 4.69 -17.68
N ILE A 63 -1.31 3.79 -16.85
CA ILE A 63 -2.49 4.04 -16.05
C ILE A 63 -2.03 4.15 -14.60
N THR A 64 -2.13 5.35 -14.06
CA THR A 64 -1.68 5.65 -12.69
C THR A 64 -2.77 5.38 -11.65
N GLU A 65 -2.36 5.17 -10.40
CA GLU A 65 -3.27 5.06 -9.27
C GLU A 65 -4.13 6.35 -9.16
N PRO A 66 -5.46 6.22 -9.01
CA PRO A 66 -6.32 7.39 -8.87
C PRO A 66 -6.10 8.09 -7.53
N SER A 67 -6.33 9.40 -7.50
CA SER A 67 -6.29 10.17 -6.27
C SER A 67 -7.43 9.79 -5.31
N VAL A 68 -7.31 10.17 -4.03
CA VAL A 68 -8.39 9.97 -3.05
C VAL A 68 -9.71 10.63 -3.51
N PRO A 69 -9.73 11.88 -4.00
CA PRO A 69 -10.96 12.47 -4.56
C PRO A 69 -11.55 11.69 -5.72
N ASP A 70 -10.72 11.18 -6.65
CA ASP A 70 -11.20 10.38 -7.78
C ASP A 70 -11.74 9.03 -7.28
N THR A 71 -11.08 8.42 -6.31
CA THR A 71 -11.56 7.18 -5.68
C THR A 71 -12.92 7.36 -5.03
N ILE A 72 -13.18 8.49 -4.35
CA ILE A 72 -14.49 8.80 -3.80
C ILE A 72 -15.55 8.87 -4.91
N GLN A 73 -15.24 9.42 -6.07
CA GLN A 73 -16.16 9.46 -7.21
C GLN A 73 -16.41 8.03 -7.76
N ILE A 74 -15.38 7.21 -7.88
CA ILE A 74 -15.49 5.81 -8.30
C ILE A 74 -16.41 5.04 -7.33
N LEU A 75 -16.17 5.17 -6.01
CA LEU A 75 -17.00 4.53 -4.99
C LEU A 75 -18.47 4.99 -5.06
N ASN A 76 -18.71 6.28 -5.30
CA ASN A 76 -20.07 6.79 -5.51
C ASN A 76 -20.74 6.18 -6.74
N GLY A 77 -20.00 5.97 -7.83
CA GLY A 77 -20.50 5.29 -9.03
C GLY A 77 -20.81 3.81 -8.79
N LEU A 78 -20.02 3.13 -7.95
CA LEU A 78 -20.19 1.72 -7.60
C LEU A 78 -21.26 1.48 -6.53
N LYS A 79 -21.54 2.49 -5.69
CA LYS A 79 -22.47 2.45 -4.56
C LYS A 79 -23.79 1.71 -4.87
N PRO A 80 -24.54 2.02 -5.96
CA PRO A 80 -25.83 1.36 -6.22
C PRO A 80 -25.70 -0.15 -6.41
N ARG A 81 -24.55 -0.62 -6.96
CA ARG A 81 -24.31 -2.05 -7.17
C ARG A 81 -24.07 -2.77 -5.83
N TYR A 82 -23.26 -2.19 -4.96
CA TYR A 82 -22.99 -2.74 -3.63
C TYR A 82 -24.20 -2.66 -2.71
N GLU A 83 -25.00 -1.58 -2.77
CA GLU A 83 -26.26 -1.46 -2.04
C GLU A 83 -27.26 -2.56 -2.44
N LYS A 84 -27.34 -2.86 -3.74
CA LYS A 84 -28.18 -3.96 -4.25
C LYS A 84 -27.64 -5.34 -3.83
N HIS A 85 -26.32 -5.54 -3.86
CA HIS A 85 -25.70 -6.81 -3.53
C HIS A 85 -25.85 -7.17 -2.04
N HIS A 86 -25.58 -6.22 -1.15
CA HIS A 86 -25.66 -6.42 0.29
C HIS A 86 -27.04 -6.17 0.90
N HIS A 87 -27.99 -5.61 0.12
CA HIS A 87 -29.32 -5.14 0.60
C HIS A 87 -29.21 -4.10 1.72
N LEU A 88 -28.23 -3.19 1.63
CA LEU A 88 -27.89 -2.15 2.58
C LEU A 88 -27.79 -0.80 1.86
N ARG A 89 -27.64 0.26 2.63
CA ARG A 89 -27.30 1.61 2.13
C ARG A 89 -25.95 2.04 2.65
N TYR A 90 -25.17 2.76 1.84
CA TYR A 90 -23.91 3.37 2.25
C TYR A 90 -24.09 4.87 2.40
N THR A 91 -23.67 5.42 3.54
CA THR A 91 -23.62 6.88 3.70
C THR A 91 -22.49 7.46 2.87
N ARG A 92 -22.63 8.72 2.43
CA ARG A 92 -21.55 9.40 1.72
C ARG A 92 -20.28 9.48 2.57
N SER A 93 -20.44 9.75 3.86
CA SER A 93 -19.32 9.78 4.80
C SER A 93 -18.60 8.44 4.93
N ALA A 94 -19.30 7.30 4.84
CA ALA A 94 -18.65 5.98 4.84
C ALA A 94 -17.77 5.79 3.59
N LEU A 95 -18.22 6.23 2.41
CA LEU A 95 -17.41 6.13 1.18
C LEU A 95 -16.18 7.04 1.24
N VAL A 96 -16.32 8.24 1.78
CA VAL A 96 -15.19 9.16 2.02
C VAL A 96 -14.19 8.52 2.99
N SER A 97 -14.67 8.00 4.13
CA SER A 97 -13.81 7.31 5.10
C SER A 97 -13.12 6.09 4.48
N ALA A 98 -13.79 5.33 3.63
CA ALA A 98 -13.19 4.18 2.96
C ALA A 98 -12.01 4.57 2.07
N ALA A 99 -12.15 5.65 1.28
CA ALA A 99 -11.07 6.14 0.42
C ALA A 99 -9.91 6.74 1.24
N GLU A 100 -10.20 7.62 2.20
CA GLU A 100 -9.18 8.30 2.99
C GLU A 100 -8.40 7.35 3.91
N LEU A 101 -9.12 6.51 4.65
CA LEU A 101 -8.49 5.60 5.60
C LEU A 101 -7.77 4.44 4.90
N SER A 102 -8.27 3.95 3.77
CA SER A 102 -7.54 2.95 2.98
C SER A 102 -6.24 3.53 2.41
N ALA A 103 -6.26 4.76 1.90
CA ALA A 103 -5.06 5.44 1.43
C ALA A 103 -4.02 5.63 2.55
N LYS A 104 -4.49 5.92 3.78
CA LYS A 104 -3.62 6.21 4.93
C LYS A 104 -3.05 4.96 5.61
N TYR A 105 -3.81 3.89 5.70
CA TYR A 105 -3.49 2.74 6.57
C TYR A 105 -3.24 1.42 5.83
N VAL A 106 -3.71 1.28 4.58
CA VAL A 106 -3.53 0.05 3.79
C VAL A 106 -2.49 0.30 2.70
N ASN A 107 -1.27 -0.20 2.89
CA ASN A 107 -0.13 0.08 2.00
C ASN A 107 0.24 -1.06 1.05
N ASP A 108 -0.34 -2.23 1.23
CA ASP A 108 -0.06 -3.44 0.44
C ASP A 108 -0.85 -3.52 -0.86
N ARG A 109 -1.76 -2.58 -1.10
CA ARG A 109 -2.63 -2.51 -2.28
C ARG A 109 -2.82 -1.07 -2.75
N TYR A 110 -3.26 -0.91 -3.99
CA TYR A 110 -3.49 0.39 -4.63
C TYR A 110 -4.96 0.80 -4.61
N LEU A 111 -5.22 2.10 -4.70
CA LEU A 111 -6.54 2.64 -4.99
C LEU A 111 -6.89 2.34 -6.49
N PRO A 112 -8.15 2.11 -6.84
CA PRO A 112 -9.33 2.14 -5.96
C PRO A 112 -9.60 0.80 -5.26
N ASP A 113 -8.92 -0.30 -5.61
CA ASP A 113 -9.26 -1.68 -5.21
C ASP A 113 -9.32 -1.83 -3.69
N LYS A 114 -8.31 -1.35 -2.95
CA LYS A 114 -8.30 -1.42 -1.48
C LYS A 114 -9.51 -0.72 -0.83
N ALA A 115 -10.00 0.36 -1.42
CA ALA A 115 -11.18 1.06 -0.94
C ALA A 115 -12.48 0.33 -1.30
N ILE A 116 -12.51 -0.31 -2.46
CA ILE A 116 -13.62 -1.17 -2.92
C ILE A 116 -13.75 -2.39 -2.02
N ASP A 117 -12.66 -3.09 -1.74
CA ASP A 117 -12.65 -4.24 -0.82
C ASP A 117 -13.19 -3.88 0.57
N ILE A 118 -12.80 -2.70 1.08
CA ILE A 118 -13.25 -2.22 2.39
C ILE A 118 -14.76 -1.97 2.42
N ILE A 119 -15.35 -1.36 1.38
CA ILE A 119 -16.80 -1.16 1.35
C ILE A 119 -17.56 -2.47 1.20
N ASP A 120 -17.01 -3.43 0.45
CA ASP A 120 -17.60 -4.76 0.30
C ASP A 120 -17.59 -5.52 1.63
N GLU A 121 -16.46 -5.56 2.31
CA GLU A 121 -16.33 -6.21 3.61
C GLU A 121 -17.20 -5.54 4.69
N ALA A 122 -17.25 -4.20 4.70
CA ALA A 122 -18.13 -3.47 5.63
C ALA A 122 -19.60 -3.81 5.40
N GLY A 123 -20.02 -3.92 4.13
CA GLY A 123 -21.37 -4.38 3.77
C GLY A 123 -21.67 -5.78 4.29
N SER A 124 -20.72 -6.70 4.09
CA SER A 124 -20.81 -8.09 4.56
C SER A 124 -20.91 -8.18 6.08
N LEU A 125 -20.07 -7.44 6.80
CA LEU A 125 -20.07 -7.42 8.29
C LEU A 125 -21.38 -6.87 8.86
N VAL A 126 -21.92 -5.80 8.28
CA VAL A 126 -23.20 -5.23 8.73
C VAL A 126 -24.36 -6.18 8.46
N ARG A 127 -24.32 -6.89 7.32
CA ARG A 127 -25.32 -7.90 6.98
C ARG A 127 -25.28 -9.13 7.88
N LEU A 128 -24.07 -9.60 8.25
CA LEU A 128 -23.86 -10.79 9.08
C LEU A 128 -24.23 -10.58 10.55
N LYS A 129 -24.32 -9.34 11.04
CA LYS A 129 -24.78 -9.07 12.39
C LYS A 129 -26.27 -9.45 12.54
N GLN A 130 -26.50 -10.72 12.88
CA GLN A 130 -27.83 -11.27 13.14
C GLN A 130 -28.55 -10.44 14.20
N GLY A 131 -29.80 -10.02 13.88
CA GLY A 131 -30.64 -9.23 14.79
C GLY A 131 -30.54 -7.72 14.65
N SER A 132 -29.63 -7.18 13.87
CA SER A 132 -29.57 -5.75 13.63
C SER A 132 -30.61 -5.33 12.59
N LYS A 133 -31.60 -4.52 13.01
CA LYS A 133 -32.53 -3.82 12.09
C LYS A 133 -31.82 -2.75 11.25
N ARG A 134 -30.53 -2.58 11.42
CA ARG A 134 -29.72 -1.55 10.78
C ARG A 134 -29.37 -1.96 9.35
N LYS A 135 -29.84 -1.18 8.40
CA LYS A 135 -29.60 -1.38 6.96
C LYS A 135 -28.69 -0.33 6.35
N THR A 136 -27.79 0.27 7.15
CA THR A 136 -26.94 1.38 6.69
C THR A 136 -25.52 1.20 7.21
N VAL A 137 -24.54 1.27 6.30
CA VAL A 137 -23.11 1.29 6.59
C VAL A 137 -22.67 2.73 6.87
N ASN A 138 -22.04 2.94 8.02
CA ASN A 138 -21.54 4.24 8.49
C ASN A 138 -20.01 4.25 8.55
N PRO A 139 -19.35 5.42 8.74
CA PRO A 139 -17.89 5.51 8.88
C PRO A 139 -17.30 4.57 9.94
N GLN A 140 -17.98 4.40 11.07
CA GLN A 140 -17.53 3.49 12.14
C GLN A 140 -17.45 2.02 11.71
N ASP A 141 -18.26 1.59 10.74
CA ASP A 141 -18.17 0.22 10.21
C ASP A 141 -16.94 0.08 9.33
N ILE A 142 -16.61 1.10 8.55
CA ILE A 142 -15.38 1.20 7.75
C ILE A 142 -14.14 1.16 8.66
N GLU A 143 -14.13 1.97 9.72
CA GLU A 143 -13.03 2.01 10.70
C GLU A 143 -12.79 0.63 11.33
N ARG A 144 -13.84 -0.11 11.65
CA ARG A 144 -13.73 -1.47 12.20
C ARG A 144 -13.11 -2.45 11.21
N VAL A 145 -13.49 -2.37 9.93
CA VAL A 145 -12.90 -3.20 8.87
C VAL A 145 -11.41 -2.92 8.76
N ILE A 146 -11.04 -1.65 8.65
CA ILE A 146 -9.65 -1.26 8.52
C ILE A 146 -8.84 -1.65 9.77
N ALA A 147 -9.41 -1.47 10.97
CA ALA A 147 -8.80 -1.91 12.21
C ALA A 147 -8.53 -3.42 12.23
N SER A 148 -9.45 -4.20 11.69
CA SER A 148 -9.31 -5.66 11.55
C SER A 148 -8.17 -6.02 10.59
N ILE A 149 -8.08 -5.35 9.43
CA ILE A 149 -7.06 -5.60 8.40
C ILE A 149 -5.67 -5.16 8.90
N THR A 150 -5.58 -3.94 9.42
CA THR A 150 -4.30 -3.30 9.78
C THR A 150 -3.83 -3.60 11.20
N ARG A 151 -4.71 -4.20 12.03
CA ARG A 151 -4.50 -4.42 13.47
C ARG A 151 -4.25 -3.13 14.26
N ILE A 152 -4.70 -1.98 13.74
CA ILE A 152 -4.64 -0.68 14.40
C ILE A 152 -5.98 -0.46 15.12
N PRO A 153 -6.01 -0.16 16.44
CA PRO A 153 -7.25 0.11 17.16
C PRO A 153 -8.06 1.29 16.59
N VAL A 154 -9.39 1.16 16.55
CA VAL A 154 -10.31 2.19 15.99
C VAL A 154 -10.12 3.55 16.66
N GLU A 155 -9.89 3.58 17.97
CA GLU A 155 -9.68 4.81 18.73
C GLU A 155 -8.47 5.63 18.25
N LYS A 156 -7.51 4.96 17.60
CA LYS A 156 -6.33 5.62 17.03
C LYS A 156 -6.57 6.17 15.63
N MET A 157 -7.55 5.65 14.90
CA MET A 157 -7.90 6.11 13.56
C MET A 157 -8.75 7.37 13.57
N THR A 158 -9.63 7.48 14.57
CA THR A 158 -10.59 8.59 14.70
C THR A 158 -10.04 9.80 15.43
N SER A 159 -8.95 9.64 16.20
CA SER A 159 -8.36 10.76 16.91
C SER A 159 -7.74 11.76 15.95
N ASN A 160 -8.12 13.02 16.12
CA ASN A 160 -7.61 14.14 15.32
C ASN A 160 -6.08 14.19 15.42
N ASP A 161 -5.37 14.16 14.29
CA ASP A 161 -3.89 14.22 14.24
C ASP A 161 -3.31 15.33 15.13
N LYS A 162 -4.04 16.44 15.29
CA LYS A 162 -3.65 17.56 16.17
C LYS A 162 -3.66 17.19 17.67
N GLU A 163 -4.63 16.42 18.11
CA GLU A 163 -4.71 15.98 19.52
C GLU A 163 -3.66 14.92 19.83
N GLN A 164 -3.43 13.99 18.91
CA GLN A 164 -2.33 13.01 19.06
C GLN A 164 -0.97 13.68 19.16
N LEU A 165 -0.71 14.70 18.33
CA LEU A 165 0.54 15.44 18.35
C LEU A 165 0.68 16.33 19.60
N LYS A 166 -0.42 16.82 20.16
CA LYS A 166 -0.39 17.64 21.39
C LYS A 166 0.16 16.85 22.56
N ASP A 167 -0.32 15.62 22.74
CA ASP A 167 0.02 14.77 23.87
C ASP A 167 1.15 13.77 23.58
N LEU A 168 1.76 13.80 22.38
CA LEU A 168 2.76 12.85 21.92
C LEU A 168 3.93 12.73 22.92
N GLU A 169 4.47 13.86 23.36
CA GLU A 169 5.59 13.89 24.31
C GLU A 169 5.25 13.22 25.64
N LYS A 170 4.10 13.58 26.20
CA LYS A 170 3.62 13.01 27.47
C LYS A 170 3.42 11.49 27.35
N ARG A 171 2.83 11.03 26.27
CA ARG A 171 2.56 9.60 26.05
C ARG A 171 3.85 8.80 25.84
N LEU A 172 4.85 9.37 25.15
CA LEU A 172 6.16 8.72 24.99
C LEU A 172 6.89 8.62 26.34
N LYS A 173 6.88 9.67 27.15
CA LYS A 173 7.50 9.66 28.49
C LYS A 173 6.89 8.62 29.44
N LEU A 174 5.62 8.27 29.26
CA LEU A 174 4.97 7.21 30.02
C LEU A 174 5.40 5.79 29.59
N GLN A 175 5.97 5.63 28.42
CA GLN A 175 6.38 4.33 27.88
C GLN A 175 7.92 4.14 27.87
N VAL A 176 8.67 5.23 27.73
CA VAL A 176 10.15 5.19 27.66
C VAL A 176 10.70 6.11 28.73
N PHE A 177 11.30 5.51 29.75
CA PHE A 177 11.82 6.22 30.91
C PHE A 177 13.28 6.66 30.73
N GLY A 178 13.64 7.80 31.30
CA GLY A 178 15.02 8.30 31.35
C GLY A 178 15.56 8.85 30.03
N GLN A 179 14.68 9.11 29.03
CA GLN A 179 15.06 9.65 27.73
C GLN A 179 14.31 10.96 27.40
N ASP A 180 14.06 11.78 28.44
CA ASP A 180 13.23 12.98 28.32
C ASP A 180 13.70 13.98 27.28
N ASP A 181 15.02 14.23 27.18
CA ASP A 181 15.58 15.15 26.20
C ASP A 181 15.47 14.63 24.77
N ALA A 182 15.75 13.35 24.56
CA ALA A 182 15.60 12.71 23.25
C ALA A 182 14.12 12.75 22.79
N ILE A 183 13.19 12.45 23.69
CA ILE A 183 11.74 12.50 23.43
C ILE A 183 11.32 13.92 23.09
N ARG A 184 11.79 14.93 23.82
CA ARG A 184 11.47 16.33 23.58
C ARG A 184 11.94 16.80 22.19
N ILE A 185 13.20 16.50 21.84
CA ILE A 185 13.77 16.88 20.52
C ILE A 185 13.00 16.20 19.40
N LEU A 186 12.74 14.90 19.52
CA LEU A 186 12.01 14.10 18.54
C LEU A 186 10.60 14.63 18.33
N THR A 187 9.84 14.86 19.40
CA THR A 187 8.46 15.34 19.33
C THR A 187 8.36 16.75 18.78
N GLN A 188 9.31 17.64 19.08
CA GLN A 188 9.37 18.96 18.48
C GLN A 188 9.63 18.90 16.97
N ALA A 189 10.54 18.03 16.52
CA ALA A 189 10.83 17.87 15.10
C ALA A 189 9.59 17.34 14.34
N ILE A 190 8.87 16.38 14.91
CA ILE A 190 7.64 15.83 14.34
C ILE A 190 6.55 16.90 14.28
N LYS A 191 6.34 17.65 15.38
CA LYS A 191 5.35 18.74 15.41
C LYS A 191 5.63 19.81 14.37
N ARG A 192 6.91 20.20 14.16
CA ARG A 192 7.30 21.16 13.11
C ARG A 192 7.03 20.63 11.71
N SER A 193 7.35 19.37 11.45
CA SER A 193 7.09 18.74 10.15
C SER A 193 5.59 18.71 9.83
N ARG A 194 4.75 18.33 10.80
CA ARG A 194 3.29 18.26 10.65
C ARG A 194 2.60 19.63 10.64
N ALA A 195 3.27 20.68 11.08
CA ALA A 195 2.76 22.05 10.98
C ALA A 195 2.75 22.64 9.54
N GLY A 196 3.08 21.84 8.54
CA GLY A 196 3.03 22.25 7.14
C GLY A 196 4.23 23.06 6.66
N LEU A 197 5.32 23.10 7.43
CA LEU A 197 6.57 23.77 7.04
C LEU A 197 7.38 23.00 5.99
N ARG A 198 6.93 21.80 5.61
CA ARG A 198 7.55 20.95 4.57
C ARG A 198 6.52 20.52 3.53
N GLY A 199 6.97 20.23 2.33
CA GLY A 199 6.12 19.72 1.25
C GLY A 199 5.45 18.38 1.62
N PRO A 200 4.24 18.11 1.08
CA PRO A 200 3.45 16.93 1.43
C PRO A 200 4.14 15.59 1.09
N GLU A 201 5.05 15.60 0.13
CA GLU A 201 5.80 14.40 -0.32
C GLU A 201 7.11 14.15 0.47
N GLN A 202 7.46 15.02 1.40
CA GLN A 202 8.69 14.86 2.16
C GLN A 202 8.45 14.02 3.42
N PRO A 203 9.41 13.11 3.78
CA PRO A 203 9.32 12.35 5.01
C PRO A 203 9.28 13.28 6.23
N ILE A 204 8.59 12.86 7.27
CA ILE A 204 8.45 13.60 8.54
C ILE A 204 9.84 13.98 9.10
N GLY A 205 10.84 13.11 8.94
CA GLY A 205 12.22 13.36 9.31
C GLY A 205 13.05 12.08 9.28
N SER A 206 14.37 12.25 9.21
CA SER A 206 15.34 11.18 9.42
C SER A 206 16.02 11.43 10.74
N PHE A 207 16.01 10.44 11.64
CA PHE A 207 16.52 10.57 13.00
C PHE A 207 17.59 9.51 13.25
N LEU A 208 18.70 9.89 13.82
CA LEU A 208 19.76 8.99 14.24
C LEU A 208 19.83 8.95 15.77
N PHE A 209 19.48 7.81 16.36
CA PHE A 209 19.61 7.59 17.80
C PHE A 209 20.98 6.98 18.11
N THR A 210 21.83 7.71 18.84
CA THR A 210 23.15 7.26 19.29
C THR A 210 23.12 7.02 20.79
N GLY A 211 23.87 6.04 21.27
CA GLY A 211 23.98 5.73 22.71
C GLY A 211 24.28 4.26 22.98
N PRO A 212 24.57 3.88 24.24
CA PRO A 212 24.86 2.50 24.62
C PRO A 212 23.78 1.50 24.28
N THR A 213 24.12 0.22 24.26
CA THR A 213 23.15 -0.85 24.06
C THR A 213 22.18 -0.93 25.25
N GLY A 214 20.89 -1.23 24.97
CA GLY A 214 19.91 -1.42 26.05
C GLY A 214 19.22 -0.16 26.57
N VAL A 215 19.61 1.04 26.15
CA VAL A 215 19.06 2.32 26.67
C VAL A 215 17.67 2.71 26.08
N GLY A 216 17.07 1.87 25.26
CA GLY A 216 15.70 2.10 24.74
C GLY A 216 15.62 2.75 23.36
N LYS A 217 16.70 2.82 22.56
CA LYS A 217 16.67 3.43 21.21
C LYS A 217 15.59 2.84 20.29
N THR A 218 15.56 1.52 20.18
CA THR A 218 14.58 0.79 19.36
C THR A 218 13.18 0.88 19.95
N GLU A 219 13.07 0.85 21.27
CA GLU A 219 11.78 0.96 21.96
C GLU A 219 11.16 2.33 21.73
N LEU A 220 11.95 3.40 21.75
CA LEU A 220 11.48 4.75 21.46
C LEU A 220 10.89 4.85 20.05
N ALA A 221 11.57 4.28 19.03
CA ALA A 221 11.05 4.26 17.67
C ALA A 221 9.75 3.44 17.54
N LYS A 222 9.69 2.27 18.20
CA LYS A 222 8.51 1.40 18.22
C LYS A 222 7.32 2.08 18.90
N GLN A 223 7.53 2.69 20.05
CA GLN A 223 6.48 3.40 20.79
C GLN A 223 6.00 4.65 20.05
N LEU A 224 6.91 5.35 19.36
CA LEU A 224 6.53 6.45 18.48
C LEU A 224 5.58 5.99 17.37
N ALA A 225 5.96 4.95 16.64
CA ALA A 225 5.12 4.39 15.58
C ALA A 225 3.75 3.94 16.12
N PHE A 226 3.75 3.27 17.27
CA PHE A 226 2.53 2.82 17.93
C PHE A 226 1.61 3.98 18.34
N ILE A 227 2.15 5.06 18.92
CA ILE A 227 1.37 6.24 19.34
C ILE A 227 0.84 7.00 18.12
N MET A 228 1.63 7.10 17.07
CA MET A 228 1.23 7.79 15.83
C MET A 228 0.32 6.95 14.93
N GLY A 229 0.08 5.68 15.26
CA GLY A 229 -0.77 4.79 14.46
C GLY A 229 -0.19 4.46 13.09
N ILE A 230 1.15 4.48 12.94
CA ILE A 230 1.85 4.12 11.69
C ILE A 230 2.50 2.75 11.81
N HIS A 231 2.63 2.05 10.68
CA HIS A 231 3.30 0.75 10.65
C HIS A 231 4.79 0.90 11.00
N PHE A 232 5.29 0.04 11.89
CA PHE A 232 6.70 -0.01 12.27
C PHE A 232 7.40 -1.14 11.53
N GLN A 233 8.33 -0.79 10.66
CA GLN A 233 9.17 -1.75 9.96
C GLN A 233 10.60 -1.67 10.48
N ARG A 234 11.18 -2.83 10.86
CA ARG A 234 12.52 -2.91 11.41
C ARG A 234 13.41 -3.74 10.49
N PHE A 235 14.56 -3.19 10.14
CA PHE A 235 15.65 -3.91 9.48
C PHE A 235 16.85 -3.95 10.44
N ASP A 236 17.24 -5.16 10.81
CA ASP A 236 18.41 -5.36 11.66
C ASP A 236 19.62 -5.59 10.77
N MET A 237 20.50 -4.58 10.68
CA MET A 237 21.68 -4.64 9.80
C MET A 237 22.66 -5.74 10.19
N SER A 238 22.59 -6.28 11.40
CA SER A 238 23.41 -7.44 11.78
C SER A 238 23.07 -8.70 10.98
N GLU A 239 21.82 -8.82 10.51
CA GLU A 239 21.39 -9.92 9.63
C GLU A 239 21.90 -9.78 8.19
N TYR A 240 22.43 -8.60 7.84
CA TYR A 240 22.85 -8.23 6.47
C TYR A 240 24.38 -8.00 6.37
N MET A 241 25.15 -8.51 7.33
CA MET A 241 26.63 -8.35 7.34
C MET A 241 27.34 -9.15 6.24
N GLU A 242 26.71 -10.19 5.70
CA GLU A 242 27.28 -10.97 4.60
C GLU A 242 26.99 -10.32 3.24
N LYS A 243 27.97 -10.33 2.34
CA LYS A 243 27.85 -9.72 0.99
C LYS A 243 26.63 -10.18 0.18
N HIS A 244 26.17 -11.40 0.39
CA HIS A 244 25.02 -11.98 -0.31
C HIS A 244 23.67 -11.55 0.27
N THR A 245 23.63 -11.05 1.48
CA THR A 245 22.39 -10.57 2.13
C THR A 245 22.10 -9.11 1.86
N VAL A 246 23.11 -8.31 1.54
CA VAL A 246 22.94 -6.90 1.12
C VAL A 246 22.13 -6.81 -0.19
N SER A 247 22.26 -7.79 -1.08
CA SER A 247 21.44 -7.88 -2.30
C SER A 247 19.94 -8.04 -2.04
N ARG A 248 19.54 -8.54 -0.86
CA ARG A 248 18.14 -8.61 -0.44
C ARG A 248 17.55 -7.24 -0.11
N LEU A 249 18.37 -6.28 0.33
CA LEU A 249 17.94 -4.92 0.65
C LEU A 249 17.88 -4.03 -0.59
N ILE A 250 18.86 -4.19 -1.49
CA ILE A 250 19.04 -3.32 -2.67
C ILE A 250 18.40 -3.95 -3.91
N GLY A 251 18.11 -5.25 -3.90
CA GLY A 251 17.82 -6.05 -5.07
C GLY A 251 19.12 -6.60 -5.68
N ALA A 252 19.09 -7.81 -6.22
CA ALA A 252 20.23 -8.36 -6.94
C ALA A 252 20.43 -7.60 -8.27
N PRO A 253 21.68 -7.46 -8.76
CA PRO A 253 21.92 -6.87 -10.07
C PRO A 253 21.20 -7.66 -11.19
N PRO A 254 20.79 -7.01 -12.27
CA PRO A 254 20.15 -7.69 -13.39
C PRO A 254 20.99 -8.89 -13.88
N GLY A 255 20.38 -10.08 -13.93
CA GLY A 255 21.04 -11.31 -14.37
C GLY A 255 21.44 -12.30 -13.27
N TYR A 256 21.28 -11.96 -12.00
CA TYR A 256 21.49 -12.88 -10.88
C TYR A 256 20.18 -13.48 -10.36
N VAL A 257 20.24 -14.74 -9.91
CA VAL A 257 19.10 -15.44 -9.28
C VAL A 257 18.69 -14.67 -8.03
N GLY A 258 17.39 -14.28 -7.95
CA GLY A 258 16.86 -13.48 -6.84
C GLY A 258 16.74 -11.97 -7.12
N PHE A 259 16.97 -11.51 -8.35
CA PHE A 259 16.72 -10.13 -8.76
C PHE A 259 15.28 -9.68 -8.46
N ASP A 260 14.31 -10.58 -8.60
CA ASP A 260 12.88 -10.32 -8.38
C ASP A 260 12.43 -10.47 -6.91
N GLN A 261 13.32 -10.84 -5.99
CA GLN A 261 13.00 -11.09 -4.57
C GLN A 261 13.57 -10.05 -3.60
N GLY A 262 14.17 -8.97 -4.11
CA GLY A 262 14.70 -7.90 -3.28
C GLY A 262 13.58 -7.14 -2.57
N LEU A 263 13.65 -7.06 -1.24
CA LEU A 263 12.99 -6.01 -0.46
C LEU A 263 13.66 -4.69 -0.85
N SER A 264 13.25 -4.13 -1.97
CA SER A 264 13.79 -2.85 -2.41
C SER A 264 13.34 -1.77 -1.42
N LEU A 265 14.27 -1.26 -0.60
CA LEU A 265 14.07 -0.06 0.22
C LEU A 265 13.62 1.17 -0.62
N ILE A 266 13.71 1.07 -1.93
CA ILE A 266 13.30 2.12 -2.88
C ILE A 266 11.78 2.10 -3.12
N HIS A 267 11.11 0.99 -2.78
CA HIS A 267 9.66 0.79 -3.01
C HIS A 267 8.83 0.75 -1.73
N ILE A 268 9.43 1.14 -0.59
CA ILE A 268 8.72 1.24 0.71
C ILE A 268 8.18 2.65 0.92
#